data_0934d6a216a26600d0cde948f78929ef
#
_entry.id   0934d6a216a26600d0cde948f78929ef
#
_cell.length_a   1.000
_cell.length_b   1.000
_cell.length_c   1.000
_cell.angle_alpha   90.00
_cell.angle_beta   90.00
_cell.angle_gamma   90.00
#
_symmetry.space_group_name_H-M   'P 1'
#
loop_
_entity.id
_entity.type
_entity.pdbx_description
1 polymer ?
#
loop_
_entity_poly.entity_id
_entity_poly.type
_entity_poly.pdbx_seq_one_letter_code
_entity_poly.pdbx_strand_id
1 'polypeptide(L)'
;QDFAMSDFSLTLVLHFKTSKNFNGMAKVQIKSEKITPFGGIFHVREQFSRFVGPVIDKVLGLRCTSYGYQYSEIAGSLASVYFCGGNCVEDVTSHLMPHLSLHPTLRTCSSDTILRGKLEETVEDGLLA
;
A
#
# COMPACT_ATOMS: atom_id res chain seq x y z
N GLN A 1 -12.89 14.24 0.23
CA GLN A 1 -11.93 13.17 -0.03
C GLN A 1 -10.79 13.55 -0.96
N ASP A 2 -10.86 14.70 -1.56
CA ASP A 2 -9.73 15.35 -2.23
C ASP A 2 -8.75 15.99 -1.23
N PHE A 3 -9.02 15.85 0.06
CA PHE A 3 -8.23 16.46 1.13
C PHE A 3 -6.77 15.99 1.15
N ALA A 4 -6.49 14.72 0.96
CA ALA A 4 -5.13 14.19 0.98
C ALA A 4 -4.29 14.66 -0.23
N MET A 5 -4.88 14.76 -1.40
CA MET A 5 -4.21 15.32 -2.60
C MET A 5 -4.10 16.84 -2.53
N SER A 6 -5.09 17.52 -1.99
CA SER A 6 -5.10 18.96 -1.77
C SER A 6 -4.06 19.37 -0.73
N ASP A 7 -3.93 18.65 0.39
CA ASP A 7 -2.91 18.87 1.41
C ASP A 7 -1.50 18.58 0.90
N PHE A 8 -1.32 17.54 0.10
CA PHE A 8 -0.04 17.23 -0.53
C PHE A 8 0.38 18.32 -1.53
N SER A 9 -0.55 18.81 -2.33
CA SER A 9 -0.34 19.90 -3.27
C SER A 9 -0.07 21.23 -2.55
N LEU A 10 -0.78 21.53 -1.48
CA LEU A 10 -0.57 22.68 -0.62
C LEU A 10 0.78 22.63 0.09
N THR A 11 1.19 21.48 0.61
CA THR A 11 2.50 21.30 1.24
C THR A 11 3.63 21.50 0.24
N LEU A 12 3.48 21.03 -0.99
CA LEU A 12 4.43 21.25 -2.08
C LEU A 12 4.50 22.72 -2.48
N VAL A 13 3.37 23.41 -2.58
CA VAL A 13 3.27 24.83 -2.92
C VAL A 13 3.80 25.71 -1.78
N LEU A 14 3.49 25.41 -0.53
CA LEU A 14 4.03 26.11 0.63
C LEU A 14 5.55 25.91 0.74
N HIS A 15 6.04 24.72 0.41
CA HIS A 15 7.48 24.42 0.37
C HIS A 15 8.19 25.23 -0.72
N PHE A 16 7.57 25.42 -1.86
CA PHE A 16 8.06 26.25 -2.95
C PHE A 16 8.03 27.76 -2.61
N LYS A 17 7.04 28.21 -1.83
CA LYS A 17 6.94 29.61 -1.40
C LYS A 17 7.93 29.99 -0.32
N THR A 18 8.28 29.07 0.59
CA THR A 18 9.28 29.33 1.64
C THR A 18 10.72 29.36 1.13
N SER A 19 11.00 28.87 -0.07
CA SER A 19 12.33 28.95 -0.67
C SER A 19 12.65 30.28 -1.33
N LYS A 20 11.66 31.18 -1.44
CA LYS A 20 11.86 32.55 -1.91
C LYS A 20 12.32 33.46 -0.78
N ASN A 21 13.53 33.27 -0.31
CA ASN A 21 14.15 34.23 0.59
C ASN A 21 14.68 35.43 -0.18
N PHE A 22 14.37 36.60 0.33
CA PHE A 22 14.47 37.94 -0.20
C PHE A 22 15.89 38.44 -0.52
N ASN A 23 16.93 37.69 -0.34
CA ASN A 23 18.30 38.12 -0.48
C ASN A 23 19.03 37.64 -1.74
N GLY A 24 18.33 37.47 -2.84
CA GLY A 24 18.97 37.30 -4.16
C GLY A 24 19.81 36.05 -4.37
N MET A 25 20.03 35.24 -3.35
CA MET A 25 20.67 33.93 -3.43
C MET A 25 19.67 32.86 -3.18
N ALA A 26 19.39 32.01 -4.17
CA ALA A 26 18.60 30.82 -4.01
C ALA A 26 19.29 29.87 -3.02
N LYS A 27 18.77 29.80 -1.79
CA LYS A 27 19.25 28.83 -0.81
C LYS A 27 18.64 27.49 -1.13
N VAL A 28 19.41 26.63 -1.80
CA VAL A 28 19.01 25.24 -2.04
C VAL A 28 19.06 24.51 -0.72
N GLN A 29 17.89 24.16 -0.19
CA GLN A 29 17.77 23.25 0.95
C GLN A 29 17.71 21.83 0.43
N ILE A 30 18.75 21.04 0.69
CA ILE A 30 18.73 19.61 0.42
C ILE A 30 17.91 18.95 1.52
N LYS A 31 16.70 18.52 1.19
CA LYS A 31 15.89 17.67 2.06
C LYS A 31 16.06 16.21 1.65
N SER A 32 16.47 15.39 2.58
CA SER A 32 16.46 13.95 2.40
C SER A 32 15.07 13.43 2.76
N GLU A 33 14.24 13.21 1.75
CA GLU A 33 12.93 12.56 1.90
C GLU A 33 12.99 11.15 1.34
N LYS A 34 12.34 10.22 2.04
CA LYS A 34 12.20 8.85 1.55
C LYS A 34 11.21 8.85 0.38
N ILE A 35 11.75 8.84 -0.83
CA ILE A 35 10.96 8.78 -2.06
C ILE A 35 10.83 7.32 -2.48
N THR A 36 9.62 6.89 -2.80
CA THR A 36 9.35 5.57 -3.34
C THR A 36 9.10 5.66 -4.85
N PRO A 37 9.66 4.73 -5.66
CA PRO A 37 9.34 4.64 -7.07
C PRO A 37 7.89 4.19 -7.34
N PHE A 38 7.23 3.66 -6.31
CA PHE A 38 5.86 3.14 -6.38
C PHE A 38 4.81 4.10 -5.81
N GLY A 39 5.04 5.41 -5.86
CA GLY A 39 4.14 6.41 -5.24
C GLY A 39 2.68 6.30 -5.66
N GLY A 40 2.42 5.96 -6.91
CA GLY A 40 1.06 5.76 -7.43
C GLY A 40 0.31 4.57 -6.84
N ILE A 41 1.02 3.59 -6.30
CA ILE A 41 0.39 2.39 -5.73
C ILE A 41 -0.44 2.71 -4.48
N PHE A 42 -0.10 3.73 -3.73
CA PHE A 42 -0.85 4.12 -2.54
C PHE A 42 -2.28 4.49 -2.87
N HIS A 43 -2.46 5.26 -3.91
CA HIS A 43 -3.79 5.64 -4.39
C HIS A 43 -4.57 4.43 -4.91
N VAL A 44 -3.94 3.58 -5.69
CA VAL A 44 -4.56 2.34 -6.21
C VAL A 44 -4.97 1.41 -5.07
N ARG A 45 -4.11 1.22 -4.08
CA ARG A 45 -4.39 0.39 -2.90
C ARG A 45 -5.53 0.95 -2.05
N GLU A 46 -5.59 2.25 -1.90
CA GLU A 46 -6.67 2.92 -1.19
C GLU A 46 -8.01 2.70 -1.90
N GLN A 47 -8.06 2.87 -3.22
CA GLN A 47 -9.24 2.59 -4.02
C GLN A 47 -9.62 1.11 -3.98
N PHE A 48 -8.65 0.21 -4.07
CA PHE A 48 -8.88 -1.22 -3.93
C PHE A 48 -9.51 -1.55 -2.57
N SER A 49 -8.93 -1.05 -1.49
CA SER A 49 -9.44 -1.26 -0.14
C SER A 49 -10.87 -0.72 0.02
N ARG A 50 -11.17 0.39 -0.62
CA ARG A 50 -12.49 1.05 -0.53
C ARG A 50 -13.58 0.32 -1.32
N PHE A 51 -13.28 -0.13 -2.54
CA PHE A 51 -14.28 -0.70 -3.43
C PHE A 51 -14.29 -2.23 -3.43
N VAL A 52 -13.14 -2.85 -3.43
CA VAL A 52 -13.00 -4.30 -3.54
C VAL A 52 -12.95 -4.97 -2.15
N GLY A 53 -12.33 -4.31 -1.18
CA GLY A 53 -12.20 -4.84 0.19
C GLY A 53 -13.52 -5.30 0.79
N PRO A 54 -14.57 -4.45 0.85
CA PRO A 54 -15.86 -4.83 1.42
C PRO A 54 -16.53 -6.00 0.69
N VAL A 55 -16.33 -6.12 -0.62
CA VAL A 55 -16.87 -7.23 -1.42
C VAL A 55 -16.18 -8.54 -1.04
N ILE A 56 -14.86 -8.52 -0.92
CA ILE A 56 -14.08 -9.69 -0.51
C ILE A 56 -14.48 -10.12 0.89
N ASP A 57 -14.53 -9.19 1.84
CA ASP A 57 -14.88 -9.47 3.23
C ASP A 57 -16.31 -10.01 3.37
N LYS A 58 -17.22 -9.55 2.51
CA LYS A 58 -18.60 -10.05 2.48
C LYS A 58 -18.68 -11.48 1.94
N VAL A 59 -17.90 -11.81 0.92
CA VAL A 59 -17.93 -13.13 0.27
C VAL A 59 -17.17 -14.16 1.08
N LEU A 60 -15.97 -13.82 1.56
CA LEU A 60 -15.07 -14.74 2.27
C LEU A 60 -15.24 -14.72 3.79
N GLY A 61 -15.89 -13.69 4.33
CA GLY A 61 -16.07 -13.52 5.75
C GLY A 61 -14.83 -13.05 6.49
N LEU A 62 -14.85 -13.19 7.81
CA LEU A 62 -13.75 -12.81 8.69
C LEU A 62 -12.73 -13.95 8.81
N ARG A 63 -11.49 -13.69 8.43
CA ARG A 63 -10.38 -14.63 8.61
C ARG A 63 -9.87 -14.66 10.04
N CYS A 64 -9.72 -13.48 10.64
CA CYS A 64 -9.15 -13.32 11.98
C CYS A 64 -10.00 -12.39 12.84
N THR A 65 -10.19 -12.75 14.10
CA THR A 65 -11.00 -11.95 15.05
C THR A 65 -10.18 -10.94 15.84
N SER A 66 -8.89 -11.19 16.10
CA SER A 66 -8.06 -10.31 16.93
C SER A 66 -6.70 -9.96 16.33
N TYR A 67 -6.00 -10.91 15.77
CA TYR A 67 -4.66 -10.68 15.17
C TYR A 67 -4.58 -11.28 13.79
N GLY A 68 -3.81 -10.62 12.93
CA GLY A 68 -3.53 -11.07 11.57
C GLY A 68 -4.11 -10.17 10.50
N TYR A 69 -4.05 -10.66 9.28
CA TYR A 69 -4.52 -9.97 8.09
C TYR A 69 -5.86 -10.54 7.64
N GLN A 70 -6.76 -9.65 7.24
CA GLN A 70 -8.02 -10.06 6.63
C GLN A 70 -7.80 -10.46 5.16
N TYR A 71 -8.77 -11.17 4.58
CA TYR A 71 -8.69 -11.57 3.17
C TYR A 71 -8.56 -10.39 2.22
N SER A 72 -9.21 -9.28 2.50
CA SER A 72 -9.09 -8.05 1.72
C SER A 72 -7.67 -7.47 1.75
N GLU A 73 -6.98 -7.54 2.88
CA GLU A 73 -5.59 -7.07 3.01
C GLU A 73 -4.62 -7.99 2.27
N ILE A 74 -4.83 -9.30 2.33
CA ILE A 74 -4.05 -10.30 1.60
C ILE A 74 -4.22 -10.11 0.10
N ALA A 75 -5.46 -10.02 -0.36
CA ALA A 75 -5.79 -9.79 -1.76
C ALA A 75 -5.21 -8.47 -2.28
N GLY A 76 -5.30 -7.41 -1.47
CA GLY A 76 -4.71 -6.12 -1.80
C GLY A 76 -3.18 -6.16 -1.89
N SER A 77 -2.53 -6.90 -1.02
CA SER A 77 -1.07 -7.09 -1.07
C SER A 77 -0.66 -7.84 -2.34
N LEU A 78 -1.38 -8.89 -2.69
CA LEU A 78 -1.15 -9.63 -3.93
C LEU A 78 -1.40 -8.77 -5.17
N ALA A 79 -2.48 -8.01 -5.18
CA ALA A 79 -2.79 -7.09 -6.29
C ALA A 79 -1.68 -6.04 -6.47
N SER A 80 -1.05 -5.60 -5.39
CA SER A 80 0.07 -4.65 -5.45
C SER A 80 1.26 -5.18 -6.26
N VAL A 81 1.53 -6.48 -6.21
CA VAL A 81 2.57 -7.12 -7.01
C VAL A 81 2.33 -6.87 -8.50
N TYR A 82 1.12 -7.16 -8.96
CA TYR A 82 0.77 -6.99 -10.37
C TYR A 82 0.76 -5.52 -10.80
N PHE A 83 0.25 -4.63 -9.97
CA PHE A 83 0.24 -3.19 -10.28
C PHE A 83 1.64 -2.58 -10.32
N CYS A 84 2.59 -3.13 -9.58
CA CYS A 84 3.98 -2.68 -9.58
C CYS A 84 4.85 -3.41 -10.61
N GLY A 85 4.27 -4.32 -11.40
CA GLY A 85 4.98 -5.06 -12.43
C GLY A 85 5.78 -6.26 -11.93
N GLY A 86 5.46 -6.76 -10.74
CA GLY A 86 6.05 -7.99 -10.20
C GLY A 86 5.51 -9.25 -10.88
N ASN A 87 6.30 -10.30 -10.86
CA ASN A 87 5.99 -11.57 -11.51
C ASN A 87 5.69 -12.70 -10.51
N CYS A 88 6.08 -12.54 -9.28
CA CYS A 88 5.89 -13.57 -8.26
C CYS A 88 5.47 -12.97 -6.90
N VAL A 89 4.89 -13.81 -6.05
CA VAL A 89 4.41 -13.40 -4.73
C VAL A 89 5.54 -12.90 -3.84
N GLU A 90 6.74 -13.45 -4.00
CA GLU A 90 7.93 -13.08 -3.23
C GLU A 90 8.35 -11.61 -3.43
N ASP A 91 7.97 -11.01 -4.54
CA ASP A 91 8.24 -9.60 -4.83
C ASP A 91 7.59 -8.66 -3.80
N VAL A 92 6.51 -9.09 -3.14
CA VAL A 92 5.91 -8.34 -2.03
C VAL A 92 6.93 -8.11 -0.92
N THR A 93 7.58 -9.17 -0.48
CA THR A 93 8.54 -9.11 0.64
C THR A 93 9.85 -8.46 0.21
N SER A 94 10.36 -8.83 -0.95
CA SER A 94 11.69 -8.42 -1.41
C SER A 94 11.73 -6.95 -1.86
N HIS A 95 10.71 -6.50 -2.57
CA HIS A 95 10.74 -5.22 -3.27
C HIS A 95 9.69 -4.21 -2.80
N LEU A 96 8.47 -4.67 -2.50
CA LEU A 96 7.35 -3.76 -2.23
C LEU A 96 7.21 -3.40 -0.75
N MET A 97 7.46 -4.33 0.15
CA MET A 97 7.21 -4.13 1.59
C MET A 97 7.96 -2.93 2.19
N PRO A 98 9.23 -2.67 1.85
CA PRO A 98 9.93 -1.50 2.36
C PRO A 98 9.31 -0.18 1.92
N HIS A 99 8.69 -0.14 0.76
CA HIS A 99 8.04 1.05 0.21
C HIS A 99 6.59 1.19 0.68
N LEU A 100 5.83 0.11 0.71
CA LEU A 100 4.42 0.11 1.12
C LEU A 100 4.24 0.34 2.62
N SER A 101 5.22 -0.04 3.43
CA SER A 101 5.21 0.22 4.87
C SER A 101 5.29 1.71 5.25
N LEU A 102 5.61 2.59 4.29
CA LEU A 102 5.61 4.03 4.50
C LEU A 102 4.19 4.61 4.64
N HIS A 103 3.18 3.89 4.19
CA HIS A 103 1.79 4.35 4.31
C HIS A 103 1.22 3.98 5.68
N PRO A 104 0.68 4.95 6.44
CA PRO A 104 0.29 4.70 7.83
C PRO A 104 -0.96 3.82 7.99
N THR A 105 -1.83 3.78 7.02
CA THR A 105 -3.13 3.09 7.11
C THR A 105 -3.25 1.83 6.28
N LEU A 106 -2.40 1.66 5.26
CA LEU A 106 -2.43 0.48 4.38
C LEU A 106 -1.51 -0.61 4.94
N ARG A 107 -2.13 -1.70 5.35
CA ARG A 107 -1.39 -2.87 5.81
C ARG A 107 -1.03 -3.75 4.62
N THR A 108 0.24 -4.13 4.57
CA THR A 108 0.78 -5.04 3.55
C THR A 108 1.35 -6.27 4.23
N CYS A 109 0.88 -7.43 3.85
CA CYS A 109 1.37 -8.69 4.39
C CYS A 109 2.56 -9.23 3.59
N SER A 110 3.32 -10.13 4.22
CA SER A 110 4.44 -10.82 3.56
C SER A 110 3.95 -11.89 2.57
N SER A 111 4.84 -12.31 1.68
CA SER A 111 4.59 -13.41 0.76
C SER A 111 4.19 -14.70 1.47
N ASP A 112 4.82 -15.01 2.59
CA ASP A 112 4.50 -16.17 3.42
C ASP A 112 3.05 -16.14 3.92
N THR A 113 2.56 -14.97 4.35
CA THR A 113 1.17 -14.81 4.77
C THR A 113 0.18 -14.99 3.62
N ILE A 114 0.53 -14.53 2.42
CA ILE A 114 -0.29 -14.71 1.23
C ILE A 114 -0.43 -16.19 0.89
N LEU A 115 0.68 -16.92 0.91
CA LEU A 115 0.71 -18.34 0.59
C LEU A 115 -0.03 -19.18 1.64
N ARG A 116 0.14 -18.87 2.92
CA ARG A 116 -0.58 -19.57 4.01
C ARG A 116 -2.08 -19.32 3.94
N GLY A 117 -2.51 -18.09 3.72
CA GLY A 117 -3.93 -17.76 3.58
C GLY A 117 -4.58 -18.56 2.46
N LYS A 118 -3.90 -18.70 1.34
CA LYS A 118 -4.39 -19.50 0.22
C LYS A 118 -4.44 -21.01 0.54
N LEU A 119 -3.46 -21.53 1.26
CA LEU A 119 -3.41 -22.95 1.65
C LEU A 119 -4.52 -23.31 2.65
N GLU A 120 -4.76 -22.47 3.62
CA GLU A 120 -5.84 -22.68 4.61
C GLU A 120 -7.20 -22.76 3.90
N GLU A 121 -7.46 -21.84 2.97
CA GLU A 121 -8.70 -21.80 2.20
C GLU A 121 -8.88 -23.07 1.34
N THR A 122 -7.84 -23.54 0.69
CA THR A 122 -7.90 -24.75 -0.13
C THR A 122 -8.10 -26.04 0.68
N VAL A 123 -7.64 -26.05 1.92
CA VAL A 123 -7.84 -27.18 2.84
C VAL A 123 -9.26 -27.20 3.39
N GLU A 124 -9.83 -26.05 3.76
CA GLU A 124 -11.21 -25.96 4.25
C GLU A 124 -12.23 -26.31 3.17
N ASP A 125 -11.99 -25.92 1.94
CA ASP A 125 -12.87 -26.24 0.79
C ASP A 125 -12.73 -27.68 0.28
N GLY A 126 -11.87 -28.49 0.89
CA GLY A 126 -11.65 -29.88 0.50
C GLY A 126 -11.02 -30.06 -0.89
N LEU A 127 -10.51 -29.00 -1.49
CA LEU A 127 -9.92 -28.99 -2.83
C LEU A 127 -8.60 -29.75 -2.92
N LEU A 128 -7.98 -30.09 -1.77
CA LEU A 128 -6.75 -30.86 -1.66
C LEU A 128 -6.95 -32.25 -1.03
N ALA A 129 -8.18 -32.65 -0.86
CA ALA A 129 -8.49 -33.99 -0.35
C ALA A 129 -8.44 -35.05 -1.43
#